data_add1ee8b0821131f42bb73ff64fd9ac0
#
_entry.id   add1ee8b0821131f42bb73ff64fd9ac0
#
_cell.length_a   1.000
_cell.length_b   1.000
_cell.length_c   1.000
_cell.angle_alpha   90.00
_cell.angle_beta   90.00
_cell.angle_gamma   90.00
#
_symmetry.space_group_name_H-M   'P 1'
#
loop_
_entity.id
_entity.type
_entity.pdbx_description
1 polymer ?
#
loop_
_entity_poly.entity_id
_entity_poly.type
_entity_poly.pdbx_seq_one_letter_code
_entity_poly.pdbx_strand_id
1 'polypeptide(L)'
;MAGIVKNQGGLAFSGDNYKVVKEILDSGEKIPLHNHEGEDVVISVLKGKLEIHLNDDEIHTLVPGDIIGFEGKNLVKGTALEYTEFNETLIKK
;
A
#
# COMPACT_ATOMS: atom_id res chain seq x y z
N MET A 1 -20.22 -11.47 -18.14
CA MET A 1 -19.55 -11.52 -16.81
C MET A 1 -19.34 -10.12 -16.31
N ALA A 2 -19.77 -9.85 -15.07
CA ALA A 2 -19.72 -8.50 -14.53
C ALA A 2 -18.46 -8.22 -13.72
N GLY A 3 -17.87 -9.24 -13.07
CA GLY A 3 -16.72 -9.06 -12.22
C GLY A 3 -15.44 -9.63 -12.81
N ILE A 4 -14.31 -9.03 -12.44
CA ILE A 4 -12.98 -9.48 -12.84
C ILE A 4 -12.18 -9.72 -11.56
N VAL A 5 -11.51 -10.86 -11.48
CA VAL A 5 -10.69 -11.22 -10.31
C VAL A 5 -9.22 -11.17 -10.70
N LYS A 6 -8.40 -10.49 -9.87
CA LYS A 6 -6.96 -10.42 -10.07
C LYS A 6 -6.24 -10.73 -8.76
N ASN A 7 -5.14 -11.46 -8.84
CA ASN A 7 -4.38 -11.86 -7.66
C ASN A 7 -2.87 -11.77 -7.85
N GLN A 8 -2.41 -11.20 -8.96
CA GLN A 8 -0.98 -11.06 -9.22
C GLN A 8 -0.50 -9.66 -8.82
N GLY A 9 0.77 -9.55 -8.47
CA GLY A 9 1.37 -8.26 -8.16
C GLY A 9 1.32 -7.29 -9.33
N GLY A 10 1.16 -6.01 -9.03
CA GLY A 10 1.06 -4.94 -9.99
C GLY A 10 -0.29 -4.26 -9.99
N LEU A 11 -0.52 -3.41 -10.99
CA LEU A 11 -1.78 -2.68 -11.13
C LEU A 11 -2.92 -3.67 -11.38
N ALA A 12 -3.89 -3.68 -10.46
CA ALA A 12 -5.06 -4.55 -10.57
C ALA A 12 -6.19 -3.86 -11.32
N PHE A 13 -6.56 -2.66 -10.87
CA PHE A 13 -7.67 -1.91 -11.46
C PHE A 13 -7.34 -0.42 -11.46
N SER A 14 -7.88 0.31 -12.43
CA SER A 14 -7.79 1.76 -12.44
C SER A 14 -9.03 2.35 -13.07
N GLY A 15 -9.43 3.50 -12.58
CA GLY A 15 -10.51 4.32 -13.12
C GLY A 15 -10.04 5.75 -13.28
N ASP A 16 -10.97 6.68 -13.50
CA ASP A 16 -10.65 8.07 -13.71
C ASP A 16 -10.02 8.72 -12.47
N ASN A 17 -10.39 8.25 -11.28
CA ASN A 17 -9.98 8.87 -10.03
C ASN A 17 -9.39 7.89 -9.03
N TYR A 18 -9.07 6.65 -9.43
CA TYR A 18 -8.49 5.68 -8.50
C TYR A 18 -7.60 4.67 -9.21
N LYS A 19 -6.71 4.07 -8.43
CA LYS A 19 -5.93 2.89 -8.82
C LYS A 19 -5.89 1.93 -7.65
N VAL A 20 -5.95 0.63 -7.94
CA VAL A 20 -5.75 -0.42 -6.94
C VAL A 20 -4.56 -1.25 -7.38
N VAL A 21 -3.53 -1.28 -6.55
CA VAL A 21 -2.28 -1.98 -6.84
C VAL A 21 -2.10 -3.08 -5.82
N LYS A 22 -1.78 -4.29 -6.28
CA LYS A 22 -1.42 -5.38 -5.39
C LYS A 22 0.10 -5.44 -5.29
N GLU A 23 0.60 -5.36 -4.05
CA GLU A 23 2.02 -5.39 -3.77
C GLU A 23 2.39 -6.69 -3.08
N ILE A 24 3.46 -7.32 -3.57
CA ILE A 24 4.02 -8.56 -2.99
C ILE A 24 5.48 -8.27 -2.71
N LEU A 25 5.88 -8.40 -1.46
CA LEU A 25 7.24 -8.12 -1.02
C LEU A 25 7.81 -9.34 -0.29
N ASP A 26 9.03 -9.71 -0.64
CA ASP A 26 9.76 -10.72 0.14
C ASP A 26 10.24 -10.12 1.45
N SER A 27 10.55 -11.00 2.41
CA SER A 27 11.08 -10.58 3.70
C SER A 27 12.30 -9.69 3.51
N GLY A 28 12.29 -8.51 4.12
CA GLY A 28 13.39 -7.56 4.05
C GLY A 28 13.31 -6.58 2.88
N GLU A 29 12.41 -6.78 1.93
CA GLU A 29 12.24 -5.82 0.84
C GLU A 29 11.68 -4.50 1.37
N LYS A 30 12.11 -3.42 0.73
CA LYS A 30 11.80 -2.06 1.18
C LYS A 30 10.94 -1.32 0.18
N ILE A 31 10.07 -0.47 0.71
CA ILE A 31 9.35 0.54 -0.06
C ILE A 31 10.19 1.81 0.05
N PRO A 32 10.73 2.31 -1.09
CA PRO A 32 11.55 3.54 -1.06
C PRO A 32 10.75 4.74 -0.60
N LEU A 33 11.44 5.72 -0.02
CA LEU A 33 10.82 6.97 0.41
C LEU A 33 10.21 7.70 -0.79
N HIS A 34 8.92 8.01 -0.70
CA HIS A 34 8.20 8.70 -1.77
C HIS A 34 6.91 9.32 -1.23
N ASN A 35 6.19 10.03 -2.08
CA ASN A 35 4.86 10.52 -1.76
C ASN A 35 3.95 10.42 -2.99
N HIS A 36 2.66 10.69 -2.81
CA HIS A 36 1.63 10.66 -3.85
C HIS A 36 0.83 11.95 -3.78
N GLU A 37 1.45 13.07 -4.16
CA GLU A 37 0.79 14.37 -4.13
C GLU A 37 -0.52 14.35 -4.91
N GLY A 38 -1.56 14.93 -4.32
CA GLY A 38 -2.88 15.01 -4.95
C GLY A 38 -3.73 13.78 -4.82
N GLU A 39 -3.28 12.77 -4.07
CA GLU A 39 -4.01 11.52 -3.88
C GLU A 39 -4.14 11.19 -2.40
N ASP A 40 -5.20 10.46 -2.05
CA ASP A 40 -5.28 9.75 -0.78
C ASP A 40 -4.74 8.34 -0.97
N VAL A 41 -4.10 7.79 0.06
CA VAL A 41 -3.52 6.45 0.04
C VAL A 41 -4.20 5.59 1.09
N VAL A 42 -4.63 4.39 0.69
CA VAL A 42 -5.19 3.39 1.62
C VAL A 42 -4.46 2.08 1.39
N ILE A 43 -3.85 1.55 2.45
CA ILE A 43 -3.12 0.28 2.39
C ILE A 43 -3.83 -0.73 3.27
N SER A 44 -4.14 -1.91 2.71
CA SER A 44 -4.77 -3.03 3.43
C SER A 44 -3.81 -4.21 3.40
N VAL A 45 -3.37 -4.68 4.55
CA VAL A 45 -2.46 -5.82 4.64
C VAL A 45 -3.27 -7.11 4.65
N LEU A 46 -2.89 -8.04 3.78
CA LEU A 46 -3.56 -9.32 3.60
C LEU A 46 -2.75 -10.49 4.18
N LYS A 47 -1.42 -10.38 4.16
CA LYS A 47 -0.53 -11.44 4.62
C LYS A 47 0.78 -10.81 5.06
N GLY A 48 1.40 -11.38 6.09
CA GLY A 48 2.73 -10.96 6.52
C GLY A 48 2.73 -9.86 7.57
N LYS A 49 3.73 -9.01 7.51
CA LYS A 49 3.93 -7.91 8.47
C LYS A 49 4.66 -6.77 7.78
N LEU A 50 4.06 -5.60 7.77
CA LEU A 50 4.57 -4.43 7.07
C LEU A 50 4.82 -3.29 8.04
N GLU A 51 6.07 -2.79 8.06
CA GLU A 51 6.39 -1.60 8.83
C GLU A 51 6.31 -0.39 7.92
N ILE A 52 5.47 0.58 8.25
CA ILE A 52 5.26 1.80 7.50
C ILE A 52 5.75 2.98 8.33
N HIS A 53 6.57 3.82 7.71
CA HIS A 53 7.04 5.07 8.29
C HIS A 53 6.40 6.22 7.53
N LEU A 54 5.72 7.11 8.25
CA LEU A 54 5.15 8.34 7.69
C LEU A 54 5.94 9.52 8.22
N ASN A 55 6.47 10.32 7.30
CA ASN A 55 7.32 11.47 7.62
C ASN A 55 8.52 10.99 8.46
N ASP A 56 8.99 11.78 9.43
CA ASP A 56 10.19 11.41 10.19
C ASP A 56 9.91 10.75 11.54
N ASP A 57 8.65 10.76 11.98
CA ASP A 57 8.34 10.48 13.37
C ASP A 57 7.20 9.48 13.62
N GLU A 58 6.53 9.01 12.58
CA GLU A 58 5.37 8.14 12.74
C GLU A 58 5.66 6.76 12.17
N ILE A 59 5.54 5.72 13.01
CA ILE A 59 5.81 4.34 12.62
C ILE A 59 4.62 3.47 12.98
N HIS A 60 4.18 2.65 12.02
CA HIS A 60 3.11 1.67 12.21
C HIS A 60 3.59 0.30 11.78
N THR A 61 3.32 -0.72 12.58
CA THR A 61 3.54 -2.11 12.19
C THR A 61 2.18 -2.71 11.90
N LEU A 62 1.96 -3.08 10.64
CA LEU A 62 0.67 -3.56 10.16
C LEU A 62 0.70 -5.07 9.99
N VAL A 63 -0.37 -5.73 10.45
CA VAL A 63 -0.55 -7.17 10.33
C VAL A 63 -1.83 -7.44 9.52
N PRO A 64 -2.06 -8.68 9.07
CA PRO A 64 -3.24 -9.00 8.26
C PRO A 64 -4.54 -8.53 8.89
N GLY A 65 -5.34 -7.82 8.11
CA GLY A 65 -6.58 -7.20 8.56
C GLY A 65 -6.46 -5.73 8.89
N ASP A 66 -5.24 -5.21 9.08
CA ASP A 66 -5.03 -3.79 9.34
C ASP A 66 -5.15 -2.98 8.06
N ILE A 67 -5.72 -1.79 8.18
CA ILE A 67 -5.86 -0.83 7.10
C ILE A 67 -5.32 0.50 7.61
N ILE A 68 -4.43 1.12 6.83
CA ILE A 68 -3.95 2.47 7.12
C ILE A 68 -4.33 3.40 5.99
N GLY A 69 -4.80 4.60 6.33
CA GLY A 69 -5.12 5.63 5.35
C GLY A 69 -4.40 6.91 5.69
N PHE A 70 -3.89 7.61 4.67
CA PHE A 70 -3.22 8.90 4.86
C PHE A 70 -3.27 9.72 3.58
N GLU A 71 -3.12 11.04 3.74
CA GLU A 71 -3.02 11.92 2.58
C GLU A 71 -1.67 11.71 1.89
N GLY A 72 -1.69 11.64 0.58
CA GLY A 72 -0.50 11.32 -0.21
C GLY A 72 0.60 12.36 -0.17
N LYS A 73 0.34 13.55 0.35
CA LYS A 73 1.39 14.55 0.56
C LYS A 73 2.42 14.12 1.60
N ASN A 74 2.06 13.20 2.47
CA ASN A 74 2.98 12.68 3.49
C ASN A 74 4.03 11.79 2.85
N LEU A 75 5.27 11.89 3.34
CA LEU A 75 6.35 11.01 2.90
C LEU A 75 6.16 9.65 3.52
N VAL A 76 6.26 8.60 2.72
CA VAL A 76 6.09 7.22 3.16
C VAL A 76 7.28 6.38 2.73
N LYS A 77 7.71 5.50 3.61
CA LYS A 77 8.65 4.42 3.31
C LYS A 77 8.25 3.21 4.15
N GLY A 78 8.78 2.05 3.81
CA GLY A 78 8.41 0.85 4.55
C GLY A 78 9.37 -0.30 4.38
N THR A 79 9.15 -1.34 5.16
CA THR A 79 9.91 -2.57 5.12
C THR A 79 8.98 -3.74 5.37
N ALA A 80 9.07 -4.76 4.52
CA ALA A 80 8.40 -6.03 4.77
C ALA A 80 9.21 -6.80 5.81
N LEU A 81 8.65 -6.97 7.00
CA LEU A 81 9.34 -7.68 8.09
C LEU A 81 9.31 -9.20 7.90
N GLU A 82 8.44 -9.68 7.02
CA GLU A 82 8.38 -11.06 6.54
C GLU A 82 7.72 -11.00 5.15
N TYR A 83 7.56 -12.13 4.48
CA TYR A 83 6.85 -12.15 3.20
C TYR A 83 5.47 -11.50 3.38
N THR A 84 5.17 -10.49 2.58
CA THR A 84 3.99 -9.62 2.79
C THR A 84 3.23 -9.43 1.49
N GLU A 85 1.90 -9.45 1.59
CA GLU A 85 1.00 -9.06 0.51
C GLU A 85 0.05 -8.00 1.03
N PHE A 86 -0.08 -6.91 0.28
CA PHE A 86 -1.01 -5.85 0.63
C PHE A 86 -1.58 -5.21 -0.63
N ASN A 87 -2.73 -4.58 -0.48
CA ASN A 87 -3.33 -3.78 -1.55
C ASN A 87 -3.14 -2.32 -1.21
N GLU A 88 -2.74 -1.54 -2.22
CA GLU A 88 -2.63 -0.10 -2.11
C GLU A 88 -3.66 0.54 -3.04
N THR A 89 -4.52 1.37 -2.48
CA THR A 89 -5.51 2.11 -3.24
C THR A 89 -5.12 3.58 -3.23
N LEU A 90 -4.99 4.15 -4.42
CA LEU A 90 -4.69 5.57 -4.63
C LEU A 90 -5.95 6.23 -5.15
N ILE A 91 -6.41 7.25 -4.46
CA ILE A 91 -7.66 7.95 -4.81
C ILE A 91 -7.31 9.41 -5.12
N LYS A 92 -7.58 9.80 -6.36
CA LYS A 92 -7.30 11.16 -6.83
C LYS A 92 -8.26 12.14 -6.16
N LYS A 93 -7.72 13.24 -5.69
CA LYS A 93 -8.50 14.32 -5.10
C LYS A 93 -8.86 15.39 -6.09
#